data_a133a858075862455c0819bb9f9ee78b
#
_entry.id   a133a858075862455c0819bb9f9ee78b
#
_cell.length_a   1.000
_cell.length_b   1.000
_cell.length_c   1.000
_cell.angle_alpha   90.00
_cell.angle_beta   90.00
_cell.angle_gamma   90.00
#
_symmetry.space_group_name_H-M   'P 1'
#
loop_
_entity.id
_entity.type
_entity.pdbx_description
1 polymer ?
#
loop_
_entity_poly.entity_id
_entity_poly.type
_entity_poly.pdbx_seq_one_letter_code
_entity_poly.pdbx_strand_id
1 'polypeptide(L)'
;MECYCFEEGLVPLTGDIPGEWERLLLLAKPAELAELRLPEGVTPPEAPENPHESQFCWLRAERKGIFAQIRVPALGKRAGGRFAFSWQGSSLLVLDPEGLVSACVKEIRTMRPHNADGADNFLADLFITLLKDDLGGLLQLETRLSNLEQAVLTDQSGRFLRQMSVIRKELNRANRFYAQLGDFASSLREYAGDLFDAYSAQRLDAFLRKADALREETRMLREYASQISSEYQAQVDIQQNRVMKLLTIVTTIFLPLSLLVGWYGMNFQGMPELSWTYGYPAVIAVSVLLAVGLIVYFKRKHWF
;
A
#
# COMPACT_ATOMS: atom_id res chain seq x y z
N MET A 1 0.88 14.71 -29.62
CA MET A 1 0.78 16.09 -29.13
C MET A 1 -0.67 16.54 -29.20
N GLU A 2 -1.20 17.17 -28.15
CA GLU A 2 -2.54 17.75 -28.09
C GLU A 2 -2.41 19.20 -27.60
N CYS A 3 -3.06 20.16 -28.28
CA CYS A 3 -3.07 21.57 -27.89
C CYS A 3 -4.51 22.03 -27.63
N TYR A 4 -4.71 22.80 -26.58
CA TYR A 4 -5.99 23.34 -26.19
C TYR A 4 -5.86 24.83 -25.83
N CYS A 5 -6.92 25.58 -26.09
CA CYS A 5 -7.05 26.96 -25.64
C CYS A 5 -7.98 27.03 -24.42
N PHE A 6 -7.64 27.89 -23.45
CA PHE A 6 -8.50 28.25 -22.32
C PHE A 6 -9.39 29.44 -22.73
N GLU A 7 -10.52 29.14 -23.35
CA GLU A 7 -11.54 30.15 -23.68
C GLU A 7 -12.77 29.94 -22.79
N GLU A 8 -13.91 29.60 -23.34
CA GLU A 8 -15.07 29.14 -22.56
C GLU A 8 -14.97 27.64 -22.26
N GLY A 9 -13.85 27.21 -21.66
CA GLY A 9 -13.47 25.83 -21.40
C GLY A 9 -12.23 25.38 -22.18
N LEU A 10 -11.96 24.06 -22.20
CA LEU A 10 -10.84 23.46 -22.93
C LEU A 10 -11.21 23.18 -24.39
N VAL A 11 -10.90 24.11 -25.29
CA VAL A 11 -11.16 23.98 -26.72
C VAL A 11 -9.96 23.39 -27.44
N PRO A 12 -10.06 22.24 -28.14
CA PRO A 12 -8.93 21.66 -28.88
C PRO A 12 -8.57 22.54 -30.09
N LEU A 13 -7.29 22.82 -30.21
CA LEU A 13 -6.74 23.51 -31.37
C LEU A 13 -6.27 22.47 -32.40
N THR A 14 -6.70 22.65 -33.65
CA THR A 14 -6.27 21.84 -34.79
C THR A 14 -5.34 22.68 -35.65
N GLY A 15 -4.06 22.30 -35.76
CA GLY A 15 -3.07 23.01 -36.55
C GLY A 15 -1.76 23.22 -35.81
N ASP A 16 -0.94 24.19 -36.30
CA ASP A 16 0.33 24.55 -35.69
C ASP A 16 0.09 25.27 -34.34
N ILE A 17 1.09 25.19 -33.45
CA ILE A 17 1.07 25.89 -32.18
C ILE A 17 1.03 27.40 -32.45
N PRO A 18 0.11 28.15 -31.84
CA PRO A 18 0.09 29.60 -31.96
C PRO A 18 1.41 30.23 -31.57
N GLY A 19 1.82 31.27 -32.29
CA GLY A 19 3.09 31.97 -32.02
C GLY A 19 3.07 32.70 -30.65
N GLU A 20 1.89 33.04 -30.14
CA GLU A 20 1.70 33.65 -28.81
C GLU A 20 1.38 32.59 -27.80
N TRP A 21 2.13 32.58 -26.67
CA TRP A 21 1.97 31.65 -25.55
C TRP A 21 1.02 32.25 -24.50
N GLU A 22 -0.24 32.40 -24.90
CA GLU A 22 -1.28 32.94 -24.02
C GLU A 22 -2.49 32.00 -23.97
N ARG A 23 -2.91 31.68 -22.73
CA ARG A 23 -4.09 30.88 -22.46
C ARG A 23 -4.09 29.50 -23.14
N LEU A 24 -2.91 28.86 -23.21
CA LEU A 24 -2.73 27.60 -23.90
C LEU A 24 -2.42 26.46 -22.92
N LEU A 25 -2.99 25.30 -23.19
CA LEU A 25 -2.57 24.01 -22.61
C LEU A 25 -1.95 23.17 -23.70
N LEU A 26 -0.67 22.88 -23.57
CA LEU A 26 0.04 21.98 -24.47
C LEU A 26 0.37 20.68 -23.76
N LEU A 27 -0.14 19.57 -24.29
CA LEU A 27 0.18 18.21 -23.85
C LEU A 27 1.12 17.56 -24.86
N ALA A 28 2.33 17.21 -24.43
CA ALA A 28 3.33 16.59 -25.28
C ALA A 28 3.97 15.38 -24.59
N LYS A 29 4.46 14.45 -25.39
CA LYS A 29 5.36 13.42 -24.89
C LYS A 29 6.79 13.95 -24.87
N PRO A 30 7.68 13.47 -23.98
CA PRO A 30 9.07 13.93 -23.94
C PRO A 30 9.83 13.80 -25.29
N ALA A 31 9.52 12.76 -26.07
CA ALA A 31 10.11 12.56 -27.39
C ALA A 31 9.66 13.64 -28.40
N GLU A 32 8.40 14.09 -28.33
CA GLU A 32 7.85 15.12 -29.20
C GLU A 32 8.43 16.51 -28.89
N LEU A 33 8.83 16.74 -27.62
CA LEU A 33 9.37 18.03 -27.17
C LEU A 33 10.65 18.43 -27.91
N ALA A 34 11.50 17.45 -28.27
CA ALA A 34 12.75 17.70 -29.00
C ALA A 34 12.55 18.22 -30.44
N GLU A 35 11.40 17.93 -31.05
CA GLU A 35 11.04 18.33 -32.41
C GLU A 35 10.18 19.61 -32.41
N LEU A 36 9.66 20.01 -31.24
CA LEU A 36 8.78 21.17 -31.11
C LEU A 36 9.55 22.48 -31.03
N ARG A 37 9.18 23.42 -31.89
CA ARG A 37 9.57 24.82 -31.71
C ARG A 37 8.64 25.46 -30.68
N LEU A 38 9.10 25.48 -29.44
CA LEU A 38 8.36 26.17 -28.37
C LEU A 38 8.37 27.69 -28.64
N PRO A 39 7.28 28.40 -28.33
CA PRO A 39 7.25 29.85 -28.38
C PRO A 39 8.34 30.47 -27.50
N GLU A 40 8.76 31.72 -27.85
CA GLU A 40 9.79 32.42 -27.09
C GLU A 40 9.40 32.57 -25.62
N GLY A 41 10.29 32.24 -24.71
CA GLY A 41 10.08 32.36 -23.25
C GLY A 41 9.50 31.12 -22.60
N VAL A 42 9.05 30.11 -23.33
CA VAL A 42 8.55 28.85 -22.76
C VAL A 42 9.73 27.95 -22.39
N THR A 43 9.80 27.63 -21.11
CA THR A 43 10.79 26.69 -20.57
C THR A 43 10.10 25.36 -20.26
N PRO A 44 10.56 24.25 -20.83
CA PRO A 44 10.02 22.93 -20.50
C PRO A 44 10.31 22.57 -19.04
N PRO A 45 9.47 21.73 -18.42
CA PRO A 45 9.72 21.26 -17.08
C PRO A 45 10.97 20.36 -17.08
N GLU A 46 11.99 20.79 -16.35
CA GLU A 46 13.17 19.99 -16.07
C GLU A 46 12.85 19.03 -14.94
N ALA A 47 12.81 17.72 -15.24
CA ALA A 47 12.70 16.71 -14.21
C ALA A 47 14.02 16.62 -13.43
N PRO A 48 13.99 16.42 -12.10
CA PRO A 48 15.20 16.15 -11.33
C PRO A 48 15.90 14.93 -11.91
N GLU A 49 17.23 15.03 -12.13
CA GLU A 49 18.05 14.00 -12.80
C GLU A 49 17.96 12.62 -12.16
N ASN A 50 17.68 12.54 -10.86
CA ASN A 50 17.49 11.28 -10.12
C ASN A 50 16.43 11.45 -9.02
N PRO A 51 15.12 11.36 -9.32
CA PRO A 51 14.12 11.32 -8.27
C PRO A 51 14.27 10.01 -7.49
N HIS A 52 14.49 10.11 -6.18
CA HIS A 52 14.42 8.93 -5.32
C HIS A 52 13.10 8.17 -5.56
N GLU A 53 13.12 6.84 -5.53
CA GLU A 53 11.91 6.02 -5.74
C GLU A 53 10.75 6.39 -4.78
N SER A 54 11.08 7.01 -3.65
CA SER A 54 10.14 7.48 -2.63
C SER A 54 9.60 8.88 -2.86
N GLN A 55 10.10 9.61 -3.87
CA GLN A 55 9.65 10.97 -4.19
C GLN A 55 8.54 10.92 -5.23
N PHE A 56 7.33 11.30 -4.83
CA PHE A 56 6.16 11.32 -5.70
C PHE A 56 5.88 12.70 -6.27
N CYS A 57 6.13 13.75 -5.50
CA CYS A 57 5.86 15.12 -5.91
C CYS A 57 7.11 15.97 -5.79
N TRP A 58 7.32 16.84 -6.76
CA TRP A 58 8.37 17.82 -6.79
C TRP A 58 7.82 19.14 -7.35
N LEU A 59 8.19 20.25 -6.75
CA LEU A 59 7.77 21.59 -7.16
C LEU A 59 8.95 22.54 -7.02
N ARG A 60 9.11 23.41 -8.01
CA ARG A 60 10.10 24.50 -8.02
C ARG A 60 9.45 25.77 -8.59
N ALA A 61 9.44 26.82 -7.81
CA ALA A 61 8.99 28.13 -8.24
C ALA A 61 10.20 28.99 -8.65
N GLU A 62 10.14 29.58 -9.81
CA GLU A 62 11.15 30.49 -10.36
C GLU A 62 10.50 31.80 -10.85
N ARG A 63 11.34 32.81 -11.17
CA ARG A 63 10.81 34.07 -11.72
C ARG A 63 10.04 33.89 -13.05
N LYS A 64 10.33 32.82 -13.78
CA LYS A 64 9.72 32.53 -15.09
C LYS A 64 8.46 31.68 -15.01
N GLY A 65 8.19 31.05 -13.87
CA GLY A 65 7.03 30.18 -13.70
C GLY A 65 7.22 29.10 -12.64
N ILE A 66 6.26 28.22 -12.59
CA ILE A 66 6.22 27.09 -11.65
C ILE A 66 6.49 25.81 -12.45
N PHE A 67 7.44 25.03 -11.97
CA PHE A 67 7.81 23.74 -12.53
C PHE A 67 7.46 22.66 -11.52
N ALA A 68 6.83 21.58 -11.98
CA ALA A 68 6.43 20.50 -11.10
C ALA A 68 6.49 19.15 -11.81
N GLN A 69 6.70 18.11 -11.01
CA GLN A 69 6.57 16.72 -11.44
C GLN A 69 5.75 15.95 -10.41
N ILE A 70 4.83 15.15 -10.89
CA ILE A 70 4.02 14.25 -10.07
C ILE A 70 4.14 12.83 -10.62
N ARG A 71 4.49 11.90 -9.74
CA ARG A 71 4.48 10.46 -10.00
C ARG A 71 3.34 9.83 -9.21
N VAL A 72 2.36 9.32 -9.90
CA VAL A 72 1.16 8.72 -9.36
C VAL A 72 1.37 7.22 -9.23
N PRO A 73 1.29 6.62 -8.03
CA PRO A 73 1.40 5.17 -7.88
C PRO A 73 0.17 4.47 -8.46
N ALA A 74 0.36 3.24 -8.96
CA ALA A 74 -0.79 2.39 -9.28
C ALA A 74 -1.57 2.05 -8.01
N LEU A 75 -2.91 2.12 -8.07
CA LEU A 75 -3.80 1.78 -6.97
C LEU A 75 -5.13 1.24 -7.52
N GLY A 76 -5.49 0.03 -7.13
CA GLY A 76 -6.70 -0.63 -7.61
C GLY A 76 -6.72 -0.75 -9.14
N LYS A 77 -7.70 -0.09 -9.78
CA LYS A 77 -7.82 -0.06 -11.26
C LYS A 77 -7.03 1.08 -11.91
N ARG A 78 -6.60 2.07 -11.12
CA ARG A 78 -5.83 3.19 -11.65
C ARG A 78 -4.42 2.73 -12.00
N ALA A 79 -4.02 2.91 -13.25
CA ALA A 79 -2.65 2.74 -13.68
C ALA A 79 -1.76 3.80 -13.00
N GLY A 80 -0.55 3.41 -12.62
CA GLY A 80 0.47 4.37 -12.21
C GLY A 80 1.02 5.11 -13.42
N GLY A 81 1.58 6.29 -13.17
CA GLY A 81 2.20 7.09 -14.23
C GLY A 81 2.93 8.29 -13.65
N ARG A 82 3.58 9.05 -14.52
CA ARG A 82 4.22 10.32 -14.16
C ARG A 82 3.89 11.38 -15.18
N PHE A 83 3.81 12.61 -14.73
CA PHE A 83 3.74 13.77 -15.59
C PHE A 83 4.51 14.92 -14.97
N ALA A 84 4.97 15.84 -15.81
CA ALA A 84 5.59 17.07 -15.37
C ALA A 84 4.90 18.24 -16.06
N PHE A 85 4.86 19.39 -15.40
CA PHE A 85 4.30 20.58 -16.00
C PHE A 85 5.13 21.83 -15.70
N SER A 86 5.06 22.79 -16.61
CA SER A 86 5.49 24.15 -16.36
C SER A 86 4.31 25.08 -16.55
N TRP A 87 4.04 25.90 -15.53
CA TRP A 87 3.01 26.93 -15.55
C TRP A 87 3.66 28.31 -15.66
N GLN A 88 3.44 28.98 -16.78
CA GLN A 88 4.07 30.25 -17.13
C GLN A 88 3.01 31.23 -17.64
N GLY A 89 2.80 32.32 -16.90
CA GLY A 89 1.72 33.27 -17.21
C GLY A 89 0.35 32.61 -17.16
N SER A 90 -0.41 32.73 -18.24
CA SER A 90 -1.74 32.12 -18.39
C SER A 90 -1.74 30.72 -19.02
N SER A 91 -0.56 30.16 -19.31
CA SER A 91 -0.41 28.93 -20.10
C SER A 91 0.30 27.81 -19.36
N LEU A 92 0.01 26.60 -19.78
CA LEU A 92 0.50 25.37 -19.14
C LEU A 92 1.07 24.42 -20.19
N LEU A 93 2.34 24.03 -20.02
CA LEU A 93 2.97 22.95 -20.77
C LEU A 93 3.03 21.71 -19.89
N VAL A 94 2.49 20.59 -20.36
CA VAL A 94 2.49 19.31 -19.64
C VAL A 94 3.19 18.24 -20.46
N LEU A 95 4.14 17.57 -19.84
CA LEU A 95 4.80 16.36 -20.37
C LEU A 95 4.11 15.13 -19.78
N ASP A 96 3.44 14.35 -20.62
CA ASP A 96 2.63 13.19 -20.24
C ASP A 96 3.09 11.94 -21.01
N PRO A 97 4.17 11.27 -20.57
CA PRO A 97 4.70 10.11 -21.27
C PRO A 97 3.74 8.92 -21.30
N GLU A 98 2.97 8.72 -20.25
CA GLU A 98 2.06 7.58 -20.09
C GLU A 98 0.59 7.87 -20.47
N GLY A 99 0.24 9.11 -20.82
CA GLY A 99 -1.10 9.49 -21.21
C GLY A 99 -2.08 9.67 -20.02
N LEU A 100 -1.56 9.85 -18.81
CA LEU A 100 -2.35 10.01 -17.59
C LEU A 100 -3.16 11.31 -17.61
N VAL A 101 -2.51 12.41 -17.96
CA VAL A 101 -3.15 13.75 -18.04
C VAL A 101 -4.09 13.80 -19.25
N SER A 102 -3.72 13.22 -20.39
CA SER A 102 -4.60 13.12 -21.57
C SER A 102 -5.92 12.40 -21.23
N ALA A 103 -5.88 11.36 -20.40
CA ALA A 103 -7.09 10.69 -19.92
C ALA A 103 -7.94 11.60 -19.03
N CYS A 104 -7.31 12.33 -18.09
CA CYS A 104 -8.00 13.31 -17.24
C CYS A 104 -8.62 14.45 -18.05
N VAL A 105 -7.93 14.97 -19.06
CA VAL A 105 -8.44 16.03 -19.96
C VAL A 105 -9.72 15.61 -20.67
N LYS A 106 -9.75 14.40 -21.22
CA LYS A 106 -10.97 13.85 -21.87
C LYS A 106 -12.13 13.82 -20.91
N GLU A 107 -11.89 13.45 -19.67
CA GLU A 107 -12.91 13.40 -18.63
C GLU A 107 -13.37 14.78 -18.18
N ILE A 108 -12.44 15.70 -17.91
CA ILE A 108 -12.74 17.09 -17.52
C ILE A 108 -13.63 17.74 -18.60
N ARG A 109 -13.28 17.58 -19.87
CA ARG A 109 -14.07 18.10 -21.00
C ARG A 109 -15.48 17.53 -21.05
N THR A 110 -15.68 16.28 -20.65
CA THR A 110 -17.00 15.63 -20.67
C THR A 110 -17.86 16.06 -19.48
N MET A 111 -17.26 16.20 -18.31
CA MET A 111 -17.99 16.52 -17.08
C MET A 111 -18.25 18.02 -16.87
N ARG A 112 -17.34 18.88 -17.33
CA ARG A 112 -17.36 20.33 -17.08
C ARG A 112 -16.81 21.14 -18.26
N PRO A 113 -17.59 21.22 -19.36
CA PRO A 113 -17.11 21.85 -20.58
C PRO A 113 -16.79 23.36 -20.42
N HIS A 114 -17.33 24.05 -19.40
CA HIS A 114 -17.23 25.51 -19.24
C HIS A 114 -16.41 26.00 -18.04
N ASN A 115 -15.81 25.12 -17.24
CA ASN A 115 -15.16 25.54 -15.97
C ASN A 115 -13.62 25.62 -16.04
N ALA A 116 -13.00 25.25 -17.12
CA ALA A 116 -11.54 25.31 -17.28
C ALA A 116 -11.13 26.57 -18.08
N ASP A 117 -11.47 27.75 -17.54
CA ASP A 117 -11.26 29.05 -18.20
C ASP A 117 -9.81 29.56 -18.08
N GLY A 118 -8.97 28.86 -17.33
CA GLY A 118 -7.58 29.20 -17.08
C GLY A 118 -6.73 28.02 -16.64
N ALA A 119 -5.42 28.20 -16.60
CA ALA A 119 -4.47 27.19 -16.17
C ALA A 119 -4.68 26.79 -14.70
N ASP A 120 -5.07 27.72 -13.83
CA ASP A 120 -5.38 27.55 -12.42
C ASP A 120 -6.59 26.64 -12.20
N ASN A 121 -7.70 26.94 -12.89
CA ASN A 121 -8.93 26.14 -12.86
C ASN A 121 -8.69 24.73 -13.41
N PHE A 122 -7.94 24.63 -14.51
CA PHE A 122 -7.56 23.35 -15.10
C PHE A 122 -6.73 22.50 -14.14
N LEU A 123 -5.71 23.08 -13.49
CA LEU A 123 -4.89 22.36 -12.52
C LEU A 123 -5.69 21.86 -11.33
N ALA A 124 -6.60 22.67 -10.80
CA ALA A 124 -7.49 22.24 -9.73
C ALA A 124 -8.39 21.06 -10.14
N ASP A 125 -8.94 21.11 -11.37
CA ASP A 125 -9.74 20.03 -11.94
C ASP A 125 -8.94 18.77 -12.21
N LEU A 126 -7.73 18.92 -12.73
CA LEU A 126 -6.80 17.82 -12.97
C LEU A 126 -6.50 17.06 -11.66
N PHE A 127 -6.16 17.78 -10.59
CA PHE A 127 -5.83 17.15 -9.30
C PHE A 127 -7.05 16.46 -8.68
N ILE A 128 -8.25 17.05 -8.74
CA ILE A 128 -9.48 16.41 -8.24
C ILE A 128 -9.81 15.15 -9.05
N THR A 129 -9.67 15.22 -10.38
CA THR A 129 -9.95 14.08 -11.29
C THR A 129 -8.94 12.96 -11.08
N LEU A 130 -7.68 13.29 -10.81
CA LEU A 130 -6.61 12.34 -10.54
C LEU A 130 -6.93 11.43 -9.34
N LEU A 131 -7.59 11.97 -8.31
CA LEU A 131 -7.91 11.24 -7.07
C LEU A 131 -9.33 10.64 -7.05
N LYS A 132 -10.09 10.71 -8.14
CA LYS A 132 -11.51 10.33 -8.11
C LYS A 132 -11.73 8.86 -7.75
N ASP A 133 -10.89 7.97 -8.29
CA ASP A 133 -11.04 6.52 -8.16
C ASP A 133 -10.22 5.92 -6.99
N ASP A 134 -9.47 6.74 -6.26
CA ASP A 134 -8.54 6.30 -5.22
C ASP A 134 -9.25 5.65 -4.04
N LEU A 135 -10.38 6.18 -3.62
CA LEU A 135 -11.18 5.55 -2.57
C LEU A 135 -11.59 4.12 -2.96
N GLY A 136 -12.02 3.93 -4.21
CA GLY A 136 -12.32 2.59 -4.74
C GLY A 136 -11.12 1.64 -4.73
N GLY A 137 -9.91 2.17 -4.98
CA GLY A 137 -8.67 1.42 -4.86
C GLY A 137 -8.35 1.02 -3.41
N LEU A 138 -8.56 1.91 -2.44
CA LEU A 138 -8.37 1.62 -1.02
C LEU A 138 -9.38 0.59 -0.50
N LEU A 139 -10.66 0.67 -0.91
CA LEU A 139 -11.68 -0.33 -0.59
C LEU A 139 -11.35 -1.74 -1.13
N GLN A 140 -10.67 -1.83 -2.28
CA GLN A 140 -10.16 -3.11 -2.77
C GLN A 140 -9.04 -3.66 -1.89
N LEU A 141 -8.16 -2.81 -1.34
CA LEU A 141 -7.14 -3.21 -0.37
C LEU A 141 -7.76 -3.66 0.95
N GLU A 142 -8.80 -2.98 1.43
CA GLU A 142 -9.58 -3.38 2.60
C GLU A 142 -10.18 -4.77 2.41
N THR A 143 -10.84 -5.01 1.28
CA THR A 143 -11.40 -6.34 0.94
C THR A 143 -10.32 -7.43 0.96
N ARG A 144 -9.11 -7.13 0.44
CA ARG A 144 -7.98 -8.08 0.48
C ARG A 144 -7.50 -8.33 1.90
N LEU A 145 -7.48 -7.32 2.77
CA LEU A 145 -7.14 -7.46 4.20
C LEU A 145 -8.17 -8.31 4.93
N SER A 146 -9.46 -8.06 4.74
CA SER A 146 -10.55 -8.85 5.33
C SER A 146 -10.50 -10.32 4.93
N ASN A 147 -10.19 -10.61 3.66
CA ASN A 147 -9.98 -11.99 3.21
C ASN A 147 -8.77 -12.66 3.88
N LEU A 148 -7.69 -11.91 4.15
CA LEU A 148 -6.54 -12.42 4.90
C LEU A 148 -6.86 -12.67 6.36
N GLU A 149 -7.63 -11.80 7.01
CA GLU A 149 -8.12 -11.99 8.37
C GLU A 149 -8.94 -13.29 8.48
N GLN A 150 -9.89 -13.48 7.57
CA GLN A 150 -10.68 -14.70 7.53
C GLN A 150 -9.81 -15.96 7.31
N ALA A 151 -8.79 -15.88 6.47
CA ALA A 151 -7.85 -16.99 6.27
C ALA A 151 -7.03 -17.32 7.54
N VAL A 152 -6.68 -16.32 8.34
CA VAL A 152 -6.03 -16.51 9.65
C VAL A 152 -6.98 -17.22 10.61
N LEU A 153 -8.23 -16.79 10.71
CA LEU A 153 -9.23 -17.38 11.60
C LEU A 153 -9.60 -18.83 11.23
N THR A 154 -9.51 -19.19 9.94
CA THR A 154 -9.84 -20.54 9.42
C THR A 154 -8.63 -21.46 9.27
N ASP A 155 -7.47 -21.09 9.80
CA ASP A 155 -6.21 -21.85 9.71
C ASP A 155 -5.72 -22.14 8.28
N GLN A 156 -6.10 -21.30 7.30
CA GLN A 156 -5.71 -21.38 5.90
C GLN A 156 -4.62 -20.37 5.51
N SER A 157 -3.68 -20.16 6.40
CA SER A 157 -2.73 -19.02 6.33
C SER A 157 -1.42 -19.28 5.55
N GLY A 158 -1.32 -20.36 4.76
CA GLY A 158 -0.07 -20.78 4.11
C GLY A 158 0.62 -19.74 3.21
N ARG A 159 -0.07 -18.69 2.76
CA ARG A 159 0.48 -17.59 1.95
C ARG A 159 0.38 -16.21 2.61
N PHE A 160 -0.02 -16.16 3.86
CA PHE A 160 -0.31 -14.94 4.61
C PHE A 160 0.82 -13.91 4.54
N LEU A 161 2.04 -14.29 4.94
CA LEU A 161 3.19 -13.37 5.01
C LEU A 161 3.49 -12.69 3.68
N ARG A 162 3.42 -13.44 2.57
CA ARG A 162 3.66 -12.90 1.23
C ARG A 162 2.57 -11.90 0.82
N GLN A 163 1.31 -12.25 1.01
CA GLN A 163 0.18 -11.39 0.64
C GLN A 163 0.14 -10.14 1.51
N MET A 164 0.34 -10.27 2.81
CA MET A 164 0.42 -9.14 3.74
C MET A 164 1.58 -8.20 3.38
N SER A 165 2.75 -8.73 3.00
CA SER A 165 3.89 -7.91 2.57
C SER A 165 3.56 -7.07 1.33
N VAL A 166 2.82 -7.62 0.36
CA VAL A 166 2.39 -6.89 -0.85
C VAL A 166 1.43 -5.76 -0.48
N ILE A 167 0.40 -6.06 0.30
CA ILE A 167 -0.61 -5.06 0.72
C ILE A 167 0.06 -3.94 1.52
N ARG A 168 0.95 -4.25 2.46
CA ARG A 168 1.71 -3.25 3.23
C ARG A 168 2.55 -2.34 2.34
N LYS A 169 3.17 -2.87 1.29
CA LYS A 169 3.92 -2.06 0.32
C LYS A 169 3.00 -1.11 -0.45
N GLU A 170 1.83 -1.58 -0.90
CA GLU A 170 0.83 -0.77 -1.59
C GLU A 170 0.32 0.36 -0.67
N LEU A 171 -0.07 0.05 0.57
CA LEU A 171 -0.52 1.02 1.57
C LEU A 171 0.57 2.05 1.93
N ASN A 172 1.82 1.61 2.08
CA ASN A 172 2.93 2.53 2.37
C ASN A 172 3.23 3.47 1.20
N ARG A 173 3.06 3.01 -0.05
CA ARG A 173 3.18 3.87 -1.23
C ARG A 173 2.05 4.90 -1.28
N ALA A 174 0.80 4.46 -1.08
CA ALA A 174 -0.36 5.33 -1.07
C ALA A 174 -0.25 6.40 0.03
N ASN A 175 0.10 6.01 1.25
CA ASN A 175 0.27 6.95 2.36
C ASN A 175 1.34 8.01 2.09
N ARG A 176 2.49 7.63 1.53
CA ARG A 176 3.54 8.58 1.15
C ARG A 176 3.12 9.49 0.00
N PHE A 177 2.41 8.93 -0.98
CA PHE A 177 1.89 9.70 -2.09
C PHE A 177 0.92 10.79 -1.63
N TYR A 178 -0.08 10.45 -0.83
CA TYR A 178 -1.06 11.44 -0.33
C TYR A 178 -0.42 12.48 0.59
N ALA A 179 0.55 12.09 1.43
CA ALA A 179 1.30 13.04 2.25
C ALA A 179 2.03 14.07 1.38
N GLN A 180 2.83 13.59 0.40
CA GLN A 180 3.58 14.49 -0.48
C GLN A 180 2.68 15.30 -1.40
N LEU A 181 1.52 14.76 -1.77
CA LEU A 181 0.55 15.47 -2.59
C LEU A 181 -0.11 16.62 -1.82
N GLY A 182 -0.39 16.44 -0.52
CA GLY A 182 -0.86 17.49 0.37
C GLY A 182 0.20 18.59 0.55
N ASP A 183 1.45 18.22 0.81
CA ASP A 183 2.56 19.17 0.92
C ASP A 183 2.78 19.94 -0.40
N PHE A 184 2.70 19.24 -1.53
CA PHE A 184 2.79 19.82 -2.86
C PHE A 184 1.70 20.86 -3.12
N ALA A 185 0.45 20.53 -2.83
CA ALA A 185 -0.68 21.45 -3.05
C ALA A 185 -0.62 22.67 -2.13
N SER A 186 -0.15 22.49 -0.90
CA SER A 186 0.09 23.60 0.03
C SER A 186 1.20 24.52 -0.48
N SER A 187 2.31 23.96 -0.98
CA SER A 187 3.39 24.73 -1.59
C SER A 187 2.95 25.42 -2.88
N LEU A 188 2.15 24.74 -3.70
CA LEU A 188 1.60 25.35 -4.92
C LEU A 188 0.73 26.57 -4.57
N ARG A 189 -0.09 26.48 -3.53
CA ARG A 189 -0.90 27.59 -3.04
C ARG A 189 -0.05 28.73 -2.51
N GLU A 190 1.04 28.44 -1.81
CA GLU A 190 1.95 29.46 -1.26
C GLU A 190 2.67 30.22 -2.37
N TYR A 191 3.19 29.51 -3.37
CA TYR A 191 3.98 30.14 -4.44
C TYR A 191 3.14 30.75 -5.57
N ALA A 192 1.94 30.21 -5.80
CA ALA A 192 1.06 30.62 -6.89
C ALA A 192 -0.25 31.24 -6.41
N GLY A 193 -0.34 31.65 -5.14
CA GLY A 193 -1.60 32.16 -4.54
C GLY A 193 -2.20 33.33 -5.32
N ASP A 194 -1.36 34.21 -5.85
CA ASP A 194 -1.80 35.35 -6.66
C ASP A 194 -2.29 34.97 -8.08
N LEU A 195 -1.98 33.74 -8.55
CA LEU A 195 -2.39 33.21 -9.85
C LEU A 195 -3.71 32.44 -9.78
N PHE A 196 -4.15 32.05 -8.59
CA PHE A 196 -5.43 31.40 -8.36
C PHE A 196 -6.53 32.45 -8.13
N ASP A 197 -7.61 32.33 -8.87
CA ASP A 197 -8.83 33.10 -8.57
C ASP A 197 -9.53 32.51 -7.32
N ALA A 198 -10.60 33.16 -6.85
CA ALA A 198 -11.33 32.73 -5.66
C ALA A 198 -11.98 31.34 -5.85
N TYR A 199 -12.38 31.01 -7.06
CA TYR A 199 -13.03 29.74 -7.39
C TYR A 199 -12.02 28.59 -7.48
N SER A 200 -10.92 28.77 -8.19
CA SER A 200 -9.83 27.78 -8.30
C SER A 200 -9.13 27.53 -6.96
N ALA A 201 -8.98 28.59 -6.13
CA ALA A 201 -8.47 28.46 -4.76
C ALA A 201 -9.39 27.60 -3.88
N GLN A 202 -10.71 27.79 -3.94
CA GLN A 202 -11.68 26.95 -3.22
C GLN A 202 -11.62 25.48 -3.67
N ARG A 203 -11.39 25.24 -4.96
CA ARG A 203 -11.25 23.88 -5.52
C ARG A 203 -9.95 23.23 -5.10
N LEU A 204 -8.86 23.98 -5.04
CA LEU A 204 -7.59 23.49 -4.52
C LEU A 204 -7.72 23.10 -3.03
N ASP A 205 -8.48 23.87 -2.24
CA ASP A 205 -8.81 23.52 -0.86
C ASP A 205 -9.67 22.24 -0.77
N ALA A 206 -10.60 22.04 -1.71
CA ALA A 206 -11.38 20.79 -1.78
C ALA A 206 -10.50 19.59 -2.14
N PHE A 207 -9.53 19.77 -3.04
CA PHE A 207 -8.52 18.75 -3.34
C PHE A 207 -7.66 18.41 -2.12
N LEU A 208 -7.17 19.43 -1.37
CA LEU A 208 -6.41 19.22 -0.14
C LEU A 208 -7.18 18.37 0.87
N ARG A 209 -8.45 18.74 1.14
CA ARG A 209 -9.31 17.93 2.03
C ARG A 209 -9.49 16.51 1.54
N LYS A 210 -9.61 16.29 0.23
CA LYS A 210 -9.72 14.95 -0.34
C LYS A 210 -8.43 14.14 -0.19
N ALA A 211 -7.27 14.74 -0.42
CA ALA A 211 -5.97 14.12 -0.23
C ALA A 211 -5.74 13.71 1.24
N ASP A 212 -6.10 14.59 2.18
CA ASP A 212 -6.02 14.32 3.62
C ASP A 212 -6.98 13.19 4.03
N ALA A 213 -8.20 13.16 3.52
CA ALA A 213 -9.16 12.09 3.78
C ALA A 213 -8.63 10.72 3.27
N LEU A 214 -8.04 10.67 2.07
CA LEU A 214 -7.44 9.46 1.53
C LEU A 214 -6.19 9.03 2.31
N ARG A 215 -5.41 9.98 2.80
CA ARG A 215 -4.27 9.72 3.69
C ARG A 215 -4.72 9.08 5.00
N GLU A 216 -5.78 9.62 5.61
CA GLU A 216 -6.34 9.09 6.86
C GLU A 216 -6.92 7.69 6.66
N GLU A 217 -7.67 7.46 5.57
CA GLU A 217 -8.16 6.14 5.19
C GLU A 217 -7.00 5.13 5.04
N THR A 218 -5.93 5.55 4.35
CA THR A 218 -4.74 4.72 4.20
C THR A 218 -4.08 4.42 5.55
N ARG A 219 -4.10 5.36 6.50
CA ARG A 219 -3.59 5.17 7.86
C ARG A 219 -4.41 4.11 8.61
N MET A 220 -5.73 4.20 8.55
CA MET A 220 -6.63 3.21 9.16
C MET A 220 -6.39 1.80 8.59
N LEU A 221 -6.26 1.67 7.27
CA LEU A 221 -5.96 0.38 6.65
C LEU A 221 -4.59 -0.18 7.05
N ARG A 222 -3.59 0.67 7.30
CA ARG A 222 -2.28 0.24 7.83
C ARG A 222 -2.38 -0.27 9.26
N GLU A 223 -3.18 0.36 10.10
CA GLU A 223 -3.46 -0.08 11.47
C GLU A 223 -4.18 -1.43 11.44
N TYR A 224 -5.20 -1.57 10.59
CA TYR A 224 -5.90 -2.84 10.36
C TYR A 224 -4.94 -3.96 9.89
N ALA A 225 -4.07 -3.69 8.92
CA ALA A 225 -3.04 -4.64 8.48
C ALA A 225 -2.06 -5.03 9.61
N SER A 226 -1.78 -4.12 10.55
CA SER A 226 -0.98 -4.41 11.74
C SER A 226 -1.71 -5.31 12.73
N GLN A 227 -3.00 -5.05 12.96
CA GLN A 227 -3.86 -5.87 13.82
C GLN A 227 -3.93 -7.32 13.30
N ILE A 228 -4.25 -7.53 12.01
CA ILE A 228 -4.30 -8.87 11.40
C ILE A 228 -2.95 -9.61 11.56
N SER A 229 -1.84 -8.87 11.44
CA SER A 229 -0.51 -9.47 11.64
C SER A 229 -0.28 -9.94 13.08
N SER A 230 -0.79 -9.19 14.06
CA SER A 230 -0.73 -9.58 15.47
C SER A 230 -1.62 -10.79 15.76
N GLU A 231 -2.80 -10.86 15.16
CA GLU A 231 -3.70 -12.01 15.25
C GLU A 231 -3.07 -13.28 14.64
N TYR A 232 -2.42 -13.13 13.46
CA TYR A 232 -1.66 -14.24 12.85
C TYR A 232 -0.56 -14.74 13.78
N GLN A 233 0.20 -13.84 14.42
CA GLN A 233 1.25 -14.23 15.36
C GLN A 233 0.66 -14.97 16.56
N ALA A 234 -0.45 -14.49 17.12
CA ALA A 234 -1.15 -15.14 18.21
C ALA A 234 -1.61 -16.56 17.84
N GLN A 235 -2.11 -16.75 16.61
CA GLN A 235 -2.49 -18.09 16.11
C GLN A 235 -1.28 -19.03 15.99
N VAL A 236 -0.16 -18.53 15.47
CA VAL A 236 1.10 -19.30 15.40
C VAL A 236 1.56 -19.71 16.81
N ASP A 237 1.50 -18.81 17.79
CA ASP A 237 1.88 -19.06 19.16
C ASP A 237 0.96 -20.12 19.82
N ILE A 238 -0.34 -20.07 19.54
CA ILE A 238 -1.30 -21.06 20.00
C ILE A 238 -0.98 -22.45 19.42
N GLN A 239 -0.71 -22.53 18.12
CA GLN A 239 -0.33 -23.80 17.48
C GLN A 239 0.99 -24.35 18.03
N GLN A 240 2.00 -23.49 18.16
CA GLN A 240 3.28 -23.88 18.75
C GLN A 240 3.11 -24.42 20.18
N ASN A 241 2.31 -23.73 20.99
CA ASN A 241 2.01 -24.16 22.36
C ASN A 241 1.28 -25.52 22.38
N ARG A 242 0.37 -25.76 21.42
CA ARG A 242 -0.31 -27.07 21.26
C ARG A 242 0.68 -28.20 20.95
N VAL A 243 1.61 -27.97 20.03
CA VAL A 243 2.67 -28.94 19.70
C VAL A 243 3.57 -29.19 20.91
N MET A 244 3.99 -28.14 21.62
CA MET A 244 4.80 -28.25 22.84
C MET A 244 4.09 -29.04 23.94
N LYS A 245 2.79 -28.83 24.14
CA LYS A 245 2.00 -29.62 25.10
C LYS A 245 1.97 -31.10 24.71
N LEU A 246 1.71 -31.42 23.44
CA LEU A 246 1.71 -32.79 22.96
C LEU A 246 3.07 -33.46 23.18
N LEU A 247 4.16 -32.79 22.83
CA LEU A 247 5.51 -33.31 23.04
C LEU A 247 5.80 -33.56 24.51
N THR A 248 5.40 -32.62 25.38
CA THR A 248 5.57 -32.76 26.84
C THR A 248 4.78 -33.95 27.38
N ILE A 249 3.54 -34.17 26.95
CA ILE A 249 2.72 -35.31 27.35
C ILE A 249 3.43 -36.62 26.95
N VAL A 250 3.82 -36.73 25.68
CA VAL A 250 4.48 -37.94 25.16
C VAL A 250 5.77 -38.21 25.96
N THR A 251 6.65 -37.23 26.08
CA THR A 251 7.95 -37.42 26.79
C THR A 251 7.75 -37.75 28.27
N THR A 252 6.80 -37.12 28.95
CA THR A 252 6.53 -37.38 30.37
C THR A 252 5.98 -38.79 30.61
N ILE A 253 5.21 -39.33 29.66
CA ILE A 253 4.70 -40.71 29.78
C ILE A 253 5.81 -41.70 29.42
N PHE A 254 6.56 -41.48 28.35
CA PHE A 254 7.54 -42.50 27.91
C PHE A 254 8.84 -42.52 28.70
N LEU A 255 9.27 -41.38 29.27
CA LEU A 255 10.54 -41.31 30.00
C LEU A 255 10.57 -42.27 31.22
N PRO A 256 9.60 -42.27 32.16
CA PRO A 256 9.63 -43.19 33.26
C PRO A 256 9.40 -44.66 32.86
N LEU A 257 8.62 -44.89 31.79
CA LEU A 257 8.45 -46.26 31.26
C LEU A 257 9.75 -46.78 30.64
N SER A 258 10.45 -45.96 29.90
CA SER A 258 11.76 -46.30 29.33
C SER A 258 12.81 -46.55 30.38
N LEU A 259 12.78 -45.75 31.49
CA LEU A 259 13.64 -45.99 32.65
C LEU A 259 13.38 -47.36 33.29
N LEU A 260 12.09 -47.70 33.56
CA LEU A 260 11.73 -49.00 34.08
C LEU A 260 12.18 -50.18 33.21
N VAL A 261 11.86 -50.11 31.90
CA VAL A 261 12.23 -51.15 30.96
C VAL A 261 13.76 -51.22 30.80
N GLY A 262 14.45 -50.10 30.79
CA GLY A 262 15.93 -50.04 30.73
C GLY A 262 16.60 -50.62 31.98
N TRP A 263 16.05 -50.33 33.17
CA TRP A 263 16.52 -50.83 34.45
C TRP A 263 16.41 -52.36 34.52
N TYR A 264 15.22 -52.88 34.25
CA TYR A 264 15.02 -54.35 34.27
C TYR A 264 15.53 -55.08 33.02
N GLY A 265 15.93 -54.38 31.99
CA GLY A 265 16.59 -54.88 30.78
C GLY A 265 18.13 -55.04 30.92
N MET A 266 18.70 -54.63 32.07
CA MET A 266 20.14 -54.76 32.31
C MET A 266 20.53 -56.21 32.65
N ASN A 267 21.65 -56.70 32.13
CA ASN A 267 22.19 -58.06 32.31
C ASN A 267 23.02 -58.18 33.63
N PHE A 268 22.57 -57.59 34.73
CA PHE A 268 23.27 -57.75 36.01
C PHE A 268 22.86 -59.08 36.70
N GLN A 269 23.86 -59.89 37.15
CA GLN A 269 23.65 -61.16 37.79
C GLN A 269 23.13 -61.06 39.24
N GLY A 270 23.12 -59.89 39.84
CA GLY A 270 22.73 -59.65 41.24
C GLY A 270 21.37 -58.97 41.45
N MET A 271 20.40 -59.16 40.55
CA MET A 271 19.02 -58.60 40.69
C MET A 271 18.07 -59.65 41.29
N PRO A 272 17.76 -59.62 42.61
CA PRO A 272 16.89 -60.60 43.24
C PRO A 272 15.45 -60.57 42.72
N GLU A 273 15.01 -59.41 42.19
CA GLU A 273 13.66 -59.23 41.63
C GLU A 273 13.43 -60.03 40.35
N LEU A 274 14.46 -60.36 39.58
CA LEU A 274 14.39 -61.17 38.36
C LEU A 274 14.16 -62.67 38.65
N SER A 275 14.51 -63.13 39.85
CA SER A 275 14.27 -64.50 40.27
C SER A 275 12.89 -64.72 40.93
N TRP A 276 12.14 -63.64 41.16
CA TRP A 276 10.81 -63.68 41.75
C TRP A 276 9.75 -64.08 40.71
N THR A 277 8.95 -65.13 41.00
CA THR A 277 7.93 -65.70 40.08
C THR A 277 6.91 -64.65 39.58
N TYR A 278 6.61 -63.65 40.41
CA TYR A 278 5.65 -62.55 40.10
C TYR A 278 6.38 -61.28 39.64
N GLY A 279 7.71 -61.25 39.48
CA GLY A 279 8.47 -60.07 39.12
C GLY A 279 8.05 -59.46 37.79
N TYR A 280 7.93 -60.26 36.72
CA TYR A 280 7.49 -59.81 35.43
C TYR A 280 6.06 -59.26 35.40
N PRO A 281 5.03 -59.95 35.93
CA PRO A 281 3.68 -59.41 36.09
C PRO A 281 3.64 -58.10 36.89
N ALA A 282 4.46 -57.95 37.94
CA ALA A 282 4.50 -56.76 38.79
C ALA A 282 5.04 -55.55 38.02
N VAL A 283 6.11 -55.73 37.24
CA VAL A 283 6.65 -54.65 36.39
C VAL A 283 5.64 -54.18 35.34
N ILE A 284 4.90 -55.12 34.72
CA ILE A 284 3.82 -54.77 33.78
C ILE A 284 2.73 -53.97 34.50
N ALA A 285 2.28 -54.44 35.67
CA ALA A 285 1.25 -53.75 36.42
C ALA A 285 1.65 -52.34 36.84
N VAL A 286 2.87 -52.12 37.32
CA VAL A 286 3.44 -50.81 37.66
C VAL A 286 3.54 -49.93 36.42
N SER A 287 4.00 -50.45 35.27
CA SER A 287 4.09 -49.70 34.02
C SER A 287 2.73 -49.21 33.54
N VAL A 288 1.70 -50.07 33.60
CA VAL A 288 0.32 -49.73 33.20
C VAL A 288 -0.29 -48.72 34.19
N LEU A 289 -0.10 -48.88 35.47
CA LEU A 289 -0.60 -47.95 36.49
C LEU A 289 0.04 -46.57 36.31
N LEU A 290 1.32 -46.52 36.03
CA LEU A 290 2.07 -45.30 35.81
C LEU A 290 1.57 -44.59 34.54
N ALA A 291 1.42 -45.30 33.42
CA ALA A 291 0.91 -44.78 32.18
C ALA A 291 -0.51 -44.23 32.32
N VAL A 292 -1.43 -45.01 32.93
CA VAL A 292 -2.82 -44.60 33.16
C VAL A 292 -2.88 -43.43 34.13
N GLY A 293 -2.11 -43.42 35.22
CA GLY A 293 -2.02 -42.34 36.17
C GLY A 293 -1.60 -41.01 35.53
N LEU A 294 -0.58 -41.05 34.69
CA LEU A 294 -0.12 -39.86 33.94
C LEU A 294 -1.14 -39.37 32.90
N ILE A 295 -1.81 -40.28 32.18
CA ILE A 295 -2.88 -39.92 31.25
C ILE A 295 -4.04 -39.23 31.99
N VAL A 296 -4.49 -39.80 33.13
CA VAL A 296 -5.54 -39.20 33.95
C VAL A 296 -5.11 -37.86 34.52
N TYR A 297 -3.86 -37.72 34.94
CA TYR A 297 -3.31 -36.45 35.42
C TYR A 297 -3.39 -35.36 34.34
N PHE A 298 -2.90 -35.62 33.12
CA PHE A 298 -2.97 -34.67 32.04
C PHE A 298 -4.40 -34.35 31.60
N LYS A 299 -5.31 -35.35 31.60
CA LYS A 299 -6.72 -35.15 31.30
C LYS A 299 -7.40 -34.23 32.34
N ARG A 300 -7.08 -34.40 33.64
CA ARG A 300 -7.59 -33.50 34.67
C ARG A 300 -7.05 -32.07 34.57
N LYS A 301 -5.86 -31.91 34.05
CA LYS A 301 -5.21 -30.61 33.83
C LYS A 301 -5.65 -29.93 32.54
N HIS A 302 -6.59 -30.48 31.79
CA HIS A 302 -7.09 -29.97 30.51
C HIS A 302 -5.95 -29.70 29.48
N TRP A 303 -4.97 -30.61 29.44
CA TRP A 303 -3.87 -30.53 28.45
C TRP A 303 -4.23 -31.26 27.15
N PHE A 304 -5.30 -32.04 27.17
CA PHE A 304 -5.94 -32.66 26.00
C PHE A 304 -7.12 -31.81 25.56
#